data_9910f197b07d148cfb2873f3053a1f72
#
_entry.id   9910f197b07d148cfb2873f3053a1f72
#
_cell.length_a   1.000
_cell.length_b   1.000
_cell.length_c   1.000
_cell.angle_alpha   90.00
_cell.angle_beta   90.00
_cell.angle_gamma   90.00
#
_symmetry.space_group_name_H-M   'P 1'
#
loop_
_entity.id
_entity.type
_entity.pdbx_description
1 polymer ?
#
loop_
_entity_poly.entity_id
_entity_poly.type
_entity_poly.pdbx_seq_one_letter_code
_entity_poly.pdbx_strand_id
1 'polypeptide(L)'
;DRRIEDEERLSEIFDELITIRNKIALNAGFDTYTDYMFRAMERFDYTKEDCLEFHDAIESVCVPLMREINSRREESLGLGVLRPWDVNEKTGVGPDLEGRAPLKPFSDVKEMVDKLSILFHKMSLDLGEKFDMLVEMDTLDLDTRKGKAPGGYQYYLQKSRVPFIFMNAAGLQGDLETMIHEAGHAFHSMYCGHLELIGERSYPIEFAEVASMSMELMTQEQWGEFYGPEEANRARLGHLEGVIFLLPWIATIDSFQHWIYSNPEHTREERKFAWNAIRDRFGSNMDWGDYKIHRDTSWQQQGHLFGVPFYYVEYGIAQLGALQLWRTQRKDPDKALSDYSNGMTLGNTKTLPELFSAADIELGFGEEHLSSLIKEVRVAMAELD
;
A
#
# COMPACT_ATOMS: atom_id res chain seq x y z
N ASP A 1 2.03 -5.91 24.44
CA ASP A 1 1.63 -6.86 25.50
C ASP A 1 0.25 -7.45 25.20
N ARG A 2 -0.82 -6.67 24.97
CA ARG A 2 -2.19 -7.20 24.77
C ARG A 2 -2.28 -8.31 23.70
N ARG A 3 -1.53 -8.19 22.58
CA ARG A 3 -1.53 -9.22 21.51
C ARG A 3 -0.86 -10.52 21.98
N ILE A 4 0.14 -10.45 22.84
CA ILE A 4 0.80 -11.64 23.39
C ILE A 4 -0.16 -12.44 24.29
N GLU A 5 -1.10 -11.79 24.97
CA GLU A 5 -2.13 -12.48 25.76
C GLU A 5 -3.07 -13.31 24.89
N ASP A 6 -3.28 -12.92 23.63
CA ASP A 6 -4.12 -13.62 22.67
C ASP A 6 -3.33 -14.53 21.70
N GLU A 7 -2.00 -14.61 21.83
CA GLU A 7 -1.10 -15.28 20.89
C GLU A 7 -1.51 -16.73 20.62
N GLU A 8 -1.71 -17.51 21.69
CA GLU A 8 -2.08 -18.92 21.60
C GLU A 8 -3.40 -19.11 20.82
N ARG A 9 -4.41 -18.30 21.14
CA ARG A 9 -5.72 -18.35 20.48
C ARG A 9 -5.64 -17.93 19.01
N LEU A 10 -4.83 -16.91 18.69
CA LEU A 10 -4.61 -16.49 17.30
C LEU A 10 -3.88 -17.57 16.51
N SER A 11 -2.92 -18.26 17.14
CA SER A 11 -2.22 -19.39 16.55
C SER A 11 -3.15 -20.56 16.28
N GLU A 12 -4.06 -20.91 17.22
CA GLU A 12 -5.08 -21.94 17.03
C GLU A 12 -5.99 -21.64 15.83
N ILE A 13 -6.53 -20.42 15.76
CA ILE A 13 -7.37 -19.98 14.64
C ILE A 13 -6.61 -20.08 13.31
N PHE A 14 -5.35 -19.69 13.32
CA PHE A 14 -4.55 -19.72 12.09
C PHE A 14 -4.23 -21.15 11.64
N ASP A 15 -3.97 -22.08 12.56
CA ASP A 15 -3.79 -23.51 12.27
C ASP A 15 -5.04 -24.11 11.63
N GLU A 16 -6.23 -23.77 12.16
CA GLU A 16 -7.52 -24.18 11.57
C GLU A 16 -7.69 -23.59 10.17
N LEU A 17 -7.36 -22.30 9.96
CA LEU A 17 -7.42 -21.65 8.65
C LEU A 17 -6.53 -22.34 7.62
N ILE A 18 -5.28 -22.69 7.97
CA ILE A 18 -4.36 -23.41 7.08
C ILE A 18 -4.96 -24.76 6.68
N THR A 19 -5.45 -25.52 7.67
CA THR A 19 -6.06 -26.83 7.45
C THR A 19 -7.27 -26.74 6.50
N ILE A 20 -8.18 -25.78 6.73
CA ILE A 20 -9.38 -25.57 5.91
C ILE A 20 -9.00 -25.13 4.50
N ARG A 21 -8.07 -24.17 4.36
CA ARG A 21 -7.61 -23.64 3.06
C ARG A 21 -6.92 -24.70 2.21
N ASN A 22 -6.06 -25.53 2.83
CA ASN A 22 -5.45 -26.67 2.13
C ASN A 22 -6.53 -27.65 1.63
N LYS A 23 -7.52 -27.97 2.47
CA LYS A 23 -8.64 -28.81 2.07
C LYS A 23 -9.48 -28.20 0.94
N ILE A 24 -9.70 -26.88 0.93
CA ILE A 24 -10.39 -26.17 -0.15
C ILE A 24 -9.63 -26.37 -1.47
N ALA A 25 -8.31 -26.15 -1.48
CA ALA A 25 -7.48 -26.31 -2.66
C ALA A 25 -7.55 -27.76 -3.21
N LEU A 26 -7.35 -28.76 -2.35
CA LEU A 26 -7.42 -30.17 -2.75
C LEU A 26 -8.81 -30.56 -3.30
N ASN A 27 -9.90 -30.09 -2.66
CA ASN A 27 -11.26 -30.34 -3.12
C ASN A 27 -11.54 -29.67 -4.49
N ALA A 28 -10.89 -28.56 -4.79
CA ALA A 28 -10.97 -27.86 -6.07
C ALA A 28 -10.03 -28.42 -7.15
N GLY A 29 -9.23 -29.45 -6.81
CA GLY A 29 -8.31 -30.12 -7.73
C GLY A 29 -6.95 -29.45 -7.89
N PHE A 30 -6.53 -28.62 -6.92
CA PHE A 30 -5.21 -28.00 -6.90
C PHE A 30 -4.30 -28.69 -5.87
N ASP A 31 -3.01 -28.74 -6.18
CA ASP A 31 -2.00 -29.34 -5.31
C ASP A 31 -1.68 -28.47 -4.09
N THR A 32 -1.73 -27.13 -4.24
CA THR A 32 -1.45 -26.18 -3.17
C THR A 32 -2.54 -25.11 -3.06
N TYR A 33 -2.66 -24.52 -1.88
CA TYR A 33 -3.56 -23.37 -1.69
C TYR A 33 -3.09 -22.13 -2.45
N THR A 34 -1.79 -21.99 -2.70
CA THR A 34 -1.23 -20.93 -3.55
C THR A 34 -1.78 -21.01 -4.98
N ASP A 35 -1.71 -22.19 -5.60
CA ASP A 35 -2.21 -22.39 -6.98
C ASP A 35 -3.72 -22.16 -7.07
N TYR A 36 -4.48 -22.60 -6.05
CA TYR A 36 -5.90 -22.32 -5.94
C TYR A 36 -6.18 -20.83 -5.86
N MET A 37 -5.45 -20.08 -4.99
CA MET A 37 -5.70 -18.64 -4.79
C MET A 37 -5.32 -17.82 -6.02
N PHE A 38 -4.23 -18.14 -6.71
CA PHE A 38 -3.91 -17.46 -7.97
C PHE A 38 -5.06 -17.59 -8.98
N ARG A 39 -5.67 -18.77 -9.05
CA ARG A 39 -6.83 -18.98 -9.92
C ARG A 39 -8.09 -18.29 -9.40
N ALA A 40 -8.34 -18.32 -8.08
CA ALA A 40 -9.50 -17.70 -7.46
C ALA A 40 -9.48 -16.16 -7.52
N MET A 41 -8.28 -15.57 -7.53
CA MET A 41 -8.06 -14.13 -7.68
C MET A 41 -7.88 -13.70 -9.15
N GLU A 42 -8.15 -14.62 -10.10
CA GLU A 42 -8.06 -14.37 -11.55
C GLU A 42 -6.68 -13.87 -12.01
N ARG A 43 -5.62 -14.29 -11.35
CA ARG A 43 -4.24 -13.98 -11.70
C ARG A 43 -3.79 -14.87 -12.87
N PHE A 44 -4.01 -14.38 -14.09
CA PHE A 44 -3.69 -15.12 -15.31
C PHE A 44 -2.49 -14.55 -16.05
N ASP A 45 -2.08 -13.34 -15.69
CA ASP A 45 -1.09 -12.55 -16.40
C ASP A 45 0.29 -12.56 -15.74
N TYR A 46 0.39 -13.14 -14.54
CA TYR A 46 1.65 -13.38 -13.83
C TYR A 46 1.56 -14.63 -12.95
N THR A 47 2.70 -15.13 -12.53
CA THR A 47 2.86 -16.40 -11.82
C THR A 47 3.38 -16.20 -10.40
N LYS A 48 3.40 -17.28 -9.61
CA LYS A 48 4.07 -17.27 -8.31
C LYS A 48 5.59 -17.09 -8.43
N GLU A 49 6.17 -17.57 -9.54
CA GLU A 49 7.58 -17.39 -9.86
C GLU A 49 7.92 -15.93 -10.10
N ASP A 50 7.05 -15.15 -10.76
CA ASP A 50 7.20 -13.70 -10.91
C ASP A 50 7.14 -12.98 -9.56
N CYS A 51 6.29 -13.43 -8.63
CA CYS A 51 6.27 -12.90 -7.27
C CYS A 51 7.58 -13.18 -6.52
N LEU A 52 8.16 -14.37 -6.69
CA LEU A 52 9.46 -14.70 -6.09
C LEU A 52 10.60 -13.88 -6.69
N GLU A 53 10.61 -13.64 -8.02
CA GLU A 53 11.55 -12.72 -8.67
C GLU A 53 11.41 -11.30 -8.10
N PHE A 54 10.18 -10.84 -7.89
CA PHE A 54 9.92 -9.55 -7.26
C PHE A 54 10.45 -9.45 -5.83
N HIS A 55 10.33 -10.53 -5.03
CA HIS A 55 10.92 -10.57 -3.69
C HIS A 55 12.45 -10.44 -3.76
N ASP A 56 13.11 -11.14 -4.68
CA ASP A 56 14.57 -11.07 -4.88
C ASP A 56 15.00 -9.65 -5.30
N ALA A 57 14.23 -9.02 -6.20
CA ALA A 57 14.45 -7.64 -6.63
C ALA A 57 14.30 -6.65 -5.46
N ILE A 58 13.28 -6.81 -4.62
CA ILE A 58 13.08 -5.96 -3.43
C ILE A 58 14.25 -6.13 -2.43
N GLU A 59 14.71 -7.36 -2.22
CA GLU A 59 15.86 -7.63 -1.33
C GLU A 59 17.11 -6.90 -1.82
N SER A 60 17.40 -6.97 -3.11
CA SER A 60 18.62 -6.38 -3.69
C SER A 60 18.56 -4.86 -3.78
N VAL A 61 17.38 -4.27 -4.05
CA VAL A 61 17.24 -2.84 -4.36
C VAL A 61 16.73 -2.02 -3.18
N CYS A 62 15.64 -2.46 -2.53
CA CYS A 62 14.94 -1.65 -1.51
C CYS A 62 15.51 -1.84 -0.10
N VAL A 63 15.87 -3.08 0.27
CA VAL A 63 16.34 -3.39 1.62
C VAL A 63 17.63 -2.63 1.98
N PRO A 64 18.65 -2.51 1.10
CA PRO A 64 19.83 -1.71 1.41
C PRO A 64 19.51 -0.24 1.65
N LEU A 65 18.63 0.36 0.84
CA LEU A 65 18.22 1.76 1.00
C LEU A 65 17.44 1.98 2.29
N MET A 66 16.50 1.10 2.61
CA MET A 66 15.76 1.14 3.88
C MET A 66 16.72 1.09 5.09
N ARG A 67 17.72 0.21 5.04
CA ARG A 67 18.73 0.09 6.10
C ARG A 67 19.63 1.32 6.17
N GLU A 68 19.97 1.95 5.04
CA GLU A 68 20.70 3.23 4.98
C GLU A 68 19.90 4.36 5.66
N ILE A 69 18.60 4.47 5.35
CA ILE A 69 17.69 5.45 5.99
C ILE A 69 17.67 5.25 7.52
N ASN A 70 17.52 4.01 7.98
CA ASN A 70 17.51 3.70 9.41
C ASN A 70 18.86 3.98 10.10
N SER A 71 19.99 3.73 9.44
CA SER A 71 21.31 4.07 9.98
C SER A 71 21.47 5.59 10.16
N ARG A 72 21.01 6.39 9.19
CA ARG A 72 21.01 7.86 9.32
C ARG A 72 20.13 8.33 10.48
N ARG A 73 18.97 7.68 10.71
CA ARG A 73 18.10 7.97 11.87
C ARG A 73 18.77 7.63 13.20
N GLU A 74 19.41 6.48 13.28
CA GLU A 74 20.17 6.05 14.47
C GLU A 74 21.23 7.07 14.85
N GLU A 75 22.01 7.53 13.87
CA GLU A 75 23.04 8.56 14.06
C GLU A 75 22.42 9.90 14.50
N SER A 76 21.40 10.39 13.80
CA SER A 76 20.77 11.69 14.05
C SER A 76 20.05 11.75 15.40
N LEU A 77 19.45 10.65 15.85
CA LEU A 77 18.79 10.54 17.14
C LEU A 77 19.77 10.24 18.30
N GLY A 78 21.06 10.01 17.99
CA GLY A 78 22.08 9.65 18.99
C GLY A 78 21.81 8.30 19.66
N LEU A 79 21.13 7.39 18.97
CA LEU A 79 20.84 6.04 19.47
C LEU A 79 22.00 5.12 19.17
N GLY A 80 22.30 4.19 20.07
CA GLY A 80 23.30 3.15 19.82
C GLY A 80 22.77 2.02 18.94
N VAL A 81 21.45 1.90 18.84
CA VAL A 81 20.73 0.91 18.03
C VAL A 81 19.25 1.30 17.96
N LEU A 82 18.62 1.10 16.81
CA LEU A 82 17.16 1.26 16.65
C LEU A 82 16.40 0.10 17.29
N ARG A 83 15.31 0.41 17.93
CA ARG A 83 14.38 -0.51 18.58
C ARG A 83 13.02 -0.51 17.86
N PRO A 84 12.18 -1.53 18.04
CA PRO A 84 10.86 -1.63 17.37
C PRO A 84 9.86 -0.50 17.69
N TRP A 85 10.14 0.30 18.70
CA TRP A 85 9.33 1.47 19.07
C TRP A 85 9.87 2.78 18.53
N ASP A 86 11.07 2.80 17.95
CA ASP A 86 11.68 4.01 17.39
C ASP A 86 11.20 4.28 15.97
N VAL A 87 10.90 3.22 15.19
CA VAL A 87 10.45 3.33 13.80
C VAL A 87 9.40 2.27 13.49
N ASN A 88 8.34 2.65 12.79
CA ASN A 88 7.38 1.69 12.24
C ASN A 88 7.97 1.01 11.00
N GLU A 89 8.20 -0.28 11.06
CA GLU A 89 8.84 -1.06 9.99
C GLU A 89 8.06 -1.12 8.67
N LYS A 90 6.75 -0.86 8.70
CA LYS A 90 5.90 -0.87 7.49
C LYS A 90 5.95 0.44 6.72
N THR A 91 6.00 1.53 7.46
CA THR A 91 5.78 2.87 6.92
C THR A 91 7.00 3.77 7.03
N GLY A 92 8.04 3.33 7.71
CA GLY A 92 9.19 4.17 7.99
C GLY A 92 8.91 5.34 8.96
N VAL A 93 7.69 5.48 9.45
CA VAL A 93 7.34 6.58 10.38
C VAL A 93 8.06 6.40 11.71
N GLY A 94 8.79 7.42 12.11
CA GLY A 94 9.53 7.51 13.36
C GLY A 94 9.49 8.91 13.95
N PRO A 95 10.26 9.16 15.01
CA PRO A 95 10.44 10.50 15.57
C PRO A 95 11.01 11.45 14.51
N ASP A 96 10.58 12.69 14.55
CA ASP A 96 11.22 13.74 13.75
C ASP A 96 12.66 13.96 14.20
N LEU A 97 13.61 13.97 13.28
CA LEU A 97 15.06 14.03 13.56
C LEU A 97 15.49 15.35 14.21
N GLU A 98 14.71 16.41 14.01
CA GLU A 98 14.94 17.73 14.60
C GLU A 98 14.02 18.03 15.80
N GLY A 99 13.21 17.03 16.22
CA GLY A 99 12.30 17.16 17.34
C GLY A 99 11.08 18.07 17.06
N ARG A 100 10.74 18.31 15.79
CA ARG A 100 9.56 19.10 15.41
C ARG A 100 8.28 18.36 15.75
N ALA A 101 7.19 19.10 15.91
CA ALA A 101 5.87 18.54 16.16
C ALA A 101 5.38 17.67 14.97
N PRO A 102 4.51 16.68 15.22
CA PRO A 102 3.85 15.94 14.14
C PRO A 102 3.12 16.86 13.17
N LEU A 103 3.14 16.50 11.90
CA LEU A 103 2.42 17.21 10.84
C LEU A 103 0.92 17.17 11.10
N LYS A 104 0.27 18.33 10.94
CA LYS A 104 -1.18 18.51 11.10
C LYS A 104 -1.73 19.27 9.91
N PRO A 105 -2.10 18.58 8.82
CA PRO A 105 -2.55 19.20 7.58
C PRO A 105 -3.88 19.95 7.70
N PHE A 106 -4.72 19.56 8.64
CA PHE A 106 -6.04 20.15 8.85
C PHE A 106 -6.47 20.05 10.32
N SER A 107 -7.42 20.89 10.70
CA SER A 107 -7.98 20.93 12.06
C SER A 107 -9.29 20.15 12.19
N ASP A 108 -10.04 20.04 11.11
CA ASP A 108 -11.30 19.32 11.01
C ASP A 108 -11.53 18.77 9.59
N VAL A 109 -12.50 17.88 9.44
CA VAL A 109 -12.83 17.21 8.17
C VAL A 109 -13.28 18.20 7.10
N LYS A 110 -13.99 19.27 7.49
CA LYS A 110 -14.43 20.29 6.52
C LYS A 110 -13.24 20.98 5.88
N GLU A 111 -12.27 21.40 6.68
CA GLU A 111 -11.03 22.02 6.16
C GLU A 111 -10.28 21.04 5.22
N MET A 112 -10.21 19.76 5.58
CA MET A 112 -9.60 18.74 4.72
C MET A 112 -10.29 18.65 3.37
N VAL A 113 -11.61 18.56 3.36
CA VAL A 113 -12.43 18.47 2.13
C VAL A 113 -12.29 19.72 1.27
N ASP A 114 -12.39 20.91 1.87
CA ASP A 114 -12.27 22.20 1.14
C ASP A 114 -10.87 22.30 0.48
N LYS A 115 -9.81 21.93 1.18
CA LYS A 115 -8.43 21.94 0.64
C LYS A 115 -8.21 20.89 -0.44
N LEU A 116 -8.79 19.69 -0.29
CA LEU A 116 -8.70 18.64 -1.30
C LEU A 116 -9.44 19.02 -2.60
N SER A 117 -10.60 19.66 -2.51
CA SER A 117 -11.27 20.20 -3.70
C SER A 117 -10.34 21.16 -4.45
N ILE A 118 -9.70 22.11 -3.76
CA ILE A 118 -8.72 23.03 -4.36
C ILE A 118 -7.55 22.25 -4.98
N LEU A 119 -7.01 21.27 -4.28
CA LEU A 119 -5.90 20.44 -4.72
C LEU A 119 -6.22 19.71 -6.04
N PHE A 120 -7.36 19.02 -6.08
CA PHE A 120 -7.75 18.26 -7.28
C PHE A 120 -8.09 19.15 -8.46
N HIS A 121 -8.71 20.33 -8.23
CA HIS A 121 -8.91 21.33 -9.28
C HIS A 121 -7.60 21.89 -9.84
N LYS A 122 -6.57 22.02 -9.01
CA LYS A 122 -5.22 22.42 -9.46
C LYS A 122 -4.53 21.35 -10.30
N MET A 123 -4.83 20.07 -10.05
CA MET A 123 -4.31 18.98 -10.87
C MET A 123 -5.02 18.93 -12.23
N SER A 124 -6.35 18.89 -12.22
CA SER A 124 -7.17 18.98 -13.41
C SER A 124 -8.62 19.33 -13.08
N LEU A 125 -9.31 20.00 -14.01
CA LEU A 125 -10.74 20.30 -13.87
C LEU A 125 -11.56 19.01 -13.68
N ASP A 126 -11.23 17.96 -14.42
CA ASP A 126 -11.93 16.66 -14.36
C ASP A 126 -11.84 15.99 -12.98
N LEU A 127 -10.65 15.97 -12.36
CA LEU A 127 -10.49 15.41 -11.00
C LEU A 127 -11.19 16.29 -9.96
N GLY A 128 -11.11 17.61 -10.10
CA GLY A 128 -11.80 18.55 -9.21
C GLY A 128 -13.31 18.37 -9.24
N GLU A 129 -13.91 18.32 -10.44
CA GLU A 129 -15.36 18.07 -10.60
C GLU A 129 -15.80 16.71 -10.06
N LYS A 130 -14.98 15.66 -10.22
CA LYS A 130 -15.26 14.34 -9.65
C LYS A 130 -15.21 14.34 -8.12
N PHE A 131 -14.27 15.07 -7.54
CA PHE A 131 -14.19 15.21 -6.08
C PHE A 131 -15.37 16.01 -5.52
N ASP A 132 -15.71 17.13 -6.16
CA ASP A 132 -16.88 17.95 -5.78
C ASP A 132 -18.18 17.15 -5.85
N MET A 133 -18.32 16.24 -6.82
CA MET A 133 -19.47 15.33 -6.90
C MET A 133 -19.61 14.46 -5.65
N LEU A 134 -18.51 13.93 -5.06
CA LEU A 134 -18.57 13.17 -3.82
C LEU A 134 -19.08 14.01 -2.65
N VAL A 135 -18.70 15.27 -2.61
CA VAL A 135 -19.15 16.24 -1.58
C VAL A 135 -20.65 16.56 -1.76
N GLU A 136 -21.06 16.89 -2.98
CA GLU A 136 -22.46 17.24 -3.30
C GLU A 136 -23.44 16.10 -3.07
N MET A 137 -22.99 14.85 -3.30
CA MET A 137 -23.82 13.65 -3.10
C MET A 137 -23.83 13.14 -1.67
N ASP A 138 -23.11 13.79 -0.74
CA ASP A 138 -23.01 13.40 0.68
C ASP A 138 -22.53 11.94 0.85
N THR A 139 -21.49 11.55 0.11
CA THR A 139 -20.96 10.18 0.08
C THR A 139 -19.63 10.03 0.82
N LEU A 140 -19.33 10.96 1.73
CA LEU A 140 -18.10 11.01 2.51
C LEU A 140 -18.41 10.85 4.01
N ASP A 141 -18.08 9.70 4.61
CA ASP A 141 -18.13 9.46 6.06
C ASP A 141 -16.69 9.45 6.63
N LEU A 142 -16.19 10.62 6.97
CA LEU A 142 -14.76 10.83 7.21
C LEU A 142 -14.40 11.00 8.68
N ASP A 143 -15.29 11.54 9.52
CA ASP A 143 -15.01 11.81 10.93
C ASP A 143 -14.81 10.54 11.76
N THR A 144 -13.80 10.55 12.63
CA THR A 144 -13.67 9.52 13.65
C THR A 144 -14.72 9.70 14.75
N ARG A 145 -15.31 8.60 15.22
CA ARG A 145 -16.30 8.60 16.32
C ARG A 145 -16.31 7.28 17.08
N LYS A 146 -16.73 7.32 18.34
CA LYS A 146 -16.83 6.11 19.16
C LYS A 146 -17.77 5.08 18.52
N GLY A 147 -17.28 3.86 18.37
CA GLY A 147 -18.03 2.73 17.81
C GLY A 147 -17.96 2.62 16.28
N LYS A 148 -17.32 3.57 15.57
CA LYS A 148 -17.00 3.45 14.15
C LYS A 148 -15.91 2.39 13.94
N ALA A 149 -16.04 1.56 12.91
CA ALA A 149 -15.03 0.56 12.57
C ALA A 149 -13.70 1.25 12.20
N PRO A 150 -12.54 0.67 12.55
CA PRO A 150 -11.24 1.21 12.14
C PRO A 150 -10.98 1.02 10.65
N GLY A 151 -10.05 1.81 10.11
CA GLY A 151 -9.63 1.74 8.71
C GLY A 151 -10.30 2.77 7.82
N GLY A 152 -9.95 2.73 6.54
CA GLY A 152 -10.55 3.48 5.45
C GLY A 152 -10.89 2.51 4.31
N TYR A 153 -11.88 2.85 3.50
CA TYR A 153 -12.19 2.16 2.26
C TYR A 153 -13.07 3.01 1.35
N GLN A 154 -12.96 2.79 0.07
CA GLN A 154 -13.92 3.23 -0.94
C GLN A 154 -14.84 2.07 -1.30
N TYR A 155 -16.13 2.35 -1.53
CA TYR A 155 -17.09 1.38 -2.03
C TYR A 155 -17.95 1.98 -3.13
N TYR A 156 -18.02 1.31 -4.29
CA TYR A 156 -18.83 1.76 -5.41
C TYR A 156 -20.27 1.25 -5.30
N LEU A 157 -21.23 2.17 -5.17
CA LEU A 157 -22.65 1.86 -5.12
C LEU A 157 -23.17 1.57 -6.53
N GLN A 158 -23.14 0.32 -6.95
CA GLN A 158 -23.41 -0.11 -8.34
C GLN A 158 -24.72 0.38 -8.93
N LYS A 159 -25.78 0.49 -8.12
CA LYS A 159 -27.12 0.93 -8.58
C LYS A 159 -27.16 2.43 -8.86
N SER A 160 -26.64 3.24 -7.97
CA SER A 160 -26.60 4.70 -8.08
C SER A 160 -25.40 5.19 -8.88
N ARG A 161 -24.43 4.33 -9.14
CA ARG A 161 -23.15 4.62 -9.82
C ARG A 161 -22.36 5.74 -9.13
N VAL A 162 -22.32 5.69 -7.80
CA VAL A 162 -21.65 6.69 -6.96
C VAL A 162 -20.67 6.01 -6.04
N PRO A 163 -19.42 6.48 -5.94
CA PRO A 163 -18.48 6.03 -4.91
C PRO A 163 -18.88 6.58 -3.54
N PHE A 164 -18.60 5.80 -2.51
CA PHE A 164 -18.71 6.17 -1.10
C PHE A 164 -17.36 5.97 -0.43
N ILE A 165 -16.90 6.96 0.34
CA ILE A 165 -15.64 6.89 1.08
C ILE A 165 -15.92 6.88 2.57
N PHE A 166 -15.34 5.90 3.26
CA PHE A 166 -15.36 5.75 4.70
C PHE A 166 -13.94 5.82 5.24
N MET A 167 -13.68 6.63 6.28
CA MET A 167 -12.41 6.65 6.97
C MET A 167 -12.55 7.18 8.41
N ASN A 168 -11.45 7.34 9.12
CA ASN A 168 -11.40 7.84 10.50
C ASN A 168 -10.37 8.96 10.61
N ALA A 169 -10.69 10.16 10.14
CA ALA A 169 -9.82 11.31 10.19
C ALA A 169 -9.65 11.86 11.62
N ALA A 170 -8.42 12.14 12.01
CA ALA A 170 -8.01 12.68 13.30
C ALA A 170 -7.07 13.90 13.18
N GLY A 171 -6.83 14.39 11.96
CA GLY A 171 -5.98 15.56 11.67
C GLY A 171 -4.50 15.25 11.50
N LEU A 172 -4.15 14.01 11.17
CA LEU A 172 -2.78 13.56 10.95
C LEU A 172 -2.43 13.51 9.46
N GLN A 173 -1.12 13.52 9.13
CA GLN A 173 -0.65 13.36 7.75
C GLN A 173 -1.17 12.06 7.10
N GLY A 174 -1.14 10.94 7.81
CA GLY A 174 -1.68 9.68 7.32
C GLY A 174 -3.18 9.71 7.00
N ASP A 175 -3.95 10.62 7.62
CA ASP A 175 -5.38 10.77 7.28
C ASP A 175 -5.54 11.48 5.92
N LEU A 176 -4.67 12.47 5.64
CA LEU A 176 -4.61 13.14 4.34
C LEU A 176 -4.24 12.14 3.24
N GLU A 177 -3.19 11.36 3.46
CA GLU A 177 -2.75 10.30 2.54
C GLU A 177 -3.86 9.27 2.29
N THR A 178 -4.52 8.81 3.36
CA THR A 178 -5.66 7.89 3.25
C THR A 178 -6.80 8.50 2.42
N MET A 179 -7.17 9.77 2.66
CA MET A 179 -8.23 10.39 1.88
C MET A 179 -7.89 10.53 0.40
N ILE A 180 -6.64 10.86 0.08
CA ILE A 180 -6.15 10.92 -1.30
C ILE A 180 -6.17 9.52 -1.95
N HIS A 181 -5.76 8.49 -1.22
CA HIS A 181 -5.82 7.10 -1.64
C HIS A 181 -7.25 6.67 -1.99
N GLU A 182 -8.19 6.87 -1.07
CA GLU A 182 -9.60 6.52 -1.29
C GLU A 182 -10.24 7.36 -2.41
N ALA A 183 -9.81 8.61 -2.58
CA ALA A 183 -10.22 9.43 -3.73
C ALA A 183 -9.71 8.83 -5.05
N GLY A 184 -8.51 8.27 -5.09
CA GLY A 184 -7.99 7.55 -6.26
C GLY A 184 -8.88 6.37 -6.66
N HIS A 185 -9.32 5.56 -5.71
CA HIS A 185 -10.31 4.49 -5.95
C HIS A 185 -11.66 5.05 -6.42
N ALA A 186 -12.11 6.17 -5.85
CA ALA A 186 -13.35 6.80 -6.26
C ALA A 186 -13.27 7.30 -7.70
N PHE A 187 -12.18 7.95 -8.10
CA PHE A 187 -11.95 8.38 -9.48
C PHE A 187 -11.92 7.19 -10.45
N HIS A 188 -11.22 6.11 -10.10
CA HIS A 188 -11.23 4.88 -10.90
C HIS A 188 -12.65 4.37 -11.14
N SER A 189 -13.43 4.25 -10.05
CA SER A 189 -14.84 3.84 -10.14
C SER A 189 -15.68 4.77 -11.03
N MET A 190 -15.46 6.10 -10.95
CA MET A 190 -16.15 7.07 -11.79
C MET A 190 -15.74 6.98 -13.26
N TYR A 191 -14.44 6.75 -13.55
CA TYR A 191 -13.97 6.52 -14.92
C TYR A 191 -14.60 5.26 -15.53
N CYS A 192 -14.82 4.19 -14.75
CA CYS A 192 -15.51 2.99 -15.20
C CYS A 192 -17.04 3.15 -15.30
N GLY A 193 -17.61 4.25 -14.79
CA GLY A 193 -19.05 4.47 -14.69
C GLY A 193 -19.82 4.43 -16.01
N HIS A 194 -19.17 4.64 -17.16
CA HIS A 194 -19.77 4.56 -18.50
C HIS A 194 -20.00 3.13 -18.99
N LEU A 195 -19.31 2.13 -18.43
CA LEU A 195 -19.43 0.73 -18.80
C LEU A 195 -20.80 0.19 -18.36
N GLU A 196 -21.45 -0.59 -19.23
CA GLU A 196 -22.82 -1.04 -18.99
C GLU A 196 -22.90 -2.21 -18.03
N LEU A 197 -22.03 -3.21 -18.19
CA LEU A 197 -22.04 -4.42 -17.38
C LEU A 197 -21.34 -4.21 -16.03
N ILE A 198 -21.94 -4.75 -14.97
CA ILE A 198 -21.37 -4.65 -13.62
C ILE A 198 -19.97 -5.29 -13.56
N GLY A 199 -19.78 -6.43 -14.22
CA GLY A 199 -18.49 -7.12 -14.27
C GLY A 199 -17.41 -6.33 -15.01
N GLU A 200 -17.78 -5.48 -15.98
CA GLU A 200 -16.84 -4.60 -16.66
C GLU A 200 -16.44 -3.38 -15.82
N ARG A 201 -17.30 -2.95 -14.89
CA ARG A 201 -17.01 -1.83 -13.96
C ARG A 201 -16.13 -2.23 -12.77
N SER A 202 -15.93 -3.52 -12.54
CA SER A 202 -14.88 -3.99 -11.65
C SER A 202 -13.52 -3.88 -12.36
N TYR A 203 -12.45 -4.09 -11.64
CA TYR A 203 -11.08 -4.07 -12.18
C TYR A 203 -10.18 -4.93 -11.30
N PRO A 204 -9.05 -5.44 -11.83
CA PRO A 204 -8.08 -6.17 -11.02
C PRO A 204 -7.61 -5.32 -9.84
N ILE A 205 -7.41 -5.96 -8.69
CA ILE A 205 -7.01 -5.23 -7.46
C ILE A 205 -5.65 -4.56 -7.64
N GLU A 206 -4.71 -5.19 -8.35
CA GLU A 206 -3.42 -4.60 -8.71
C GLU A 206 -3.61 -3.25 -9.39
N PHE A 207 -4.59 -3.13 -10.30
CA PHE A 207 -4.85 -1.90 -11.03
C PHE A 207 -5.73 -0.91 -10.23
N ALA A 208 -6.55 -1.42 -9.30
CA ALA A 208 -7.25 -0.59 -8.31
C ALA A 208 -6.25 0.20 -7.46
N GLU A 209 -5.22 -0.50 -6.98
CA GLU A 209 -4.17 0.11 -6.16
C GLU A 209 -3.20 0.99 -6.98
N VAL A 210 -3.04 0.74 -8.29
CA VAL A 210 -2.36 1.72 -9.17
C VAL A 210 -3.10 3.05 -9.14
N ALA A 211 -4.44 3.03 -9.18
CA ALA A 211 -5.24 4.26 -9.16
C ALA A 211 -5.06 5.04 -7.86
N SER A 212 -5.16 4.37 -6.70
CA SER A 212 -5.05 5.00 -5.38
C SER A 212 -3.63 5.50 -5.09
N MET A 213 -2.62 4.64 -5.24
CA MET A 213 -1.23 4.96 -4.93
C MET A 213 -0.63 5.98 -5.91
N SER A 214 -1.13 6.05 -7.15
CA SER A 214 -0.77 7.12 -8.08
C SER A 214 -1.26 8.48 -7.60
N MET A 215 -2.49 8.56 -7.07
CA MET A 215 -2.99 9.83 -6.51
C MET A 215 -2.16 10.28 -5.31
N GLU A 216 -1.77 9.38 -4.40
CA GLU A 216 -0.88 9.72 -3.31
C GLU A 216 0.43 10.39 -3.79
N LEU A 217 1.07 9.83 -4.80
CA LEU A 217 2.32 10.33 -5.36
C LEU A 217 2.12 11.60 -6.22
N MET A 218 1.11 11.60 -7.09
CA MET A 218 0.89 12.68 -8.06
C MET A 218 0.36 13.95 -7.42
N THR A 219 -0.27 13.88 -6.24
CA THR A 219 -0.77 15.05 -5.51
C THR A 219 0.32 15.78 -4.72
N GLN A 220 1.49 15.21 -4.53
CA GLN A 220 2.54 15.75 -3.64
C GLN A 220 2.92 17.20 -3.99
N GLU A 221 2.96 17.58 -5.26
CA GLU A 221 3.29 18.94 -5.68
C GLU A 221 2.26 19.98 -5.20
N GLN A 222 1.02 19.56 -4.90
CA GLN A 222 -0.07 20.39 -4.39
C GLN A 222 -0.19 20.37 -2.86
N TRP A 223 0.67 19.65 -2.13
CA TRP A 223 0.59 19.60 -0.66
C TRP A 223 0.89 20.95 0.02
N GLY A 224 1.38 21.94 -0.74
CA GLY A 224 1.42 23.32 -0.28
C GLY A 224 0.06 23.95 0.07
N GLU A 225 -1.08 23.31 -0.30
CA GLU A 225 -2.42 23.72 0.16
C GLU A 225 -2.65 23.41 1.65
N PHE A 226 -1.93 22.44 2.16
CA PHE A 226 -2.03 21.97 3.55
C PHE A 226 -0.94 22.52 4.43
N TYR A 227 0.22 22.87 3.87
CA TYR A 227 1.45 23.14 4.57
C TYR A 227 2.21 24.36 4.04
N GLY A 228 3.02 24.94 4.91
CA GLY A 228 4.12 25.80 4.46
C GLY A 228 5.19 24.99 3.71
N PRO A 229 6.09 25.68 2.99
CA PRO A 229 7.08 24.99 2.12
C PRO A 229 7.91 23.93 2.85
N GLU A 230 8.40 24.20 4.05
CA GLU A 230 9.22 23.28 4.84
C GLU A 230 8.42 22.03 5.26
N GLU A 231 7.21 22.23 5.78
CA GLU A 231 6.35 21.11 6.20
C GLU A 231 5.88 20.27 5.02
N ALA A 232 5.61 20.91 3.86
CA ALA A 232 5.28 20.20 2.62
C ALA A 232 6.45 19.31 2.17
N ASN A 233 7.70 19.79 2.21
CA ASN A 233 8.87 18.99 1.89
C ASN A 233 9.04 17.83 2.86
N ARG A 234 8.85 18.08 4.17
CA ARG A 234 8.90 17.02 5.20
C ARG A 234 7.83 15.95 4.98
N ALA A 235 6.62 16.35 4.60
CA ALA A 235 5.54 15.42 4.28
C ALA A 235 5.87 14.58 3.05
N ARG A 236 6.36 15.18 1.97
CA ARG A 236 6.78 14.50 0.73
C ARG A 236 7.91 13.52 0.98
N LEU A 237 8.95 13.95 1.72
CA LEU A 237 10.07 13.09 2.09
C LEU A 237 9.60 11.87 2.88
N GLY A 238 8.75 12.08 3.90
CA GLY A 238 8.18 10.99 4.70
C GLY A 238 7.37 10.01 3.87
N HIS A 239 6.59 10.48 2.90
CA HIS A 239 5.83 9.62 2.00
C HIS A 239 6.75 8.80 1.07
N LEU A 240 7.79 9.41 0.48
CA LEU A 240 8.76 8.69 -0.35
C LEU A 240 9.58 7.66 0.46
N GLU A 241 9.97 7.99 1.70
CA GLU A 241 10.54 7.01 2.61
C GLU A 241 9.56 5.86 2.86
N GLY A 242 8.27 6.18 3.06
CA GLY A 242 7.20 5.19 3.23
C GLY A 242 7.15 4.16 2.10
N VAL A 243 7.31 4.59 0.84
CA VAL A 243 7.42 3.68 -0.32
C VAL A 243 8.58 2.70 -0.17
N ILE A 244 9.75 3.19 0.28
CA ILE A 244 10.95 2.35 0.47
C ILE A 244 10.76 1.32 1.61
N PHE A 245 9.98 1.64 2.64
CA PHE A 245 9.67 0.72 3.74
C PHE A 245 8.55 -0.26 3.39
N LEU A 246 7.58 0.18 2.60
CA LEU A 246 6.42 -0.63 2.23
C LEU A 246 6.82 -1.85 1.39
N LEU A 247 7.71 -1.71 0.40
CA LEU A 247 8.09 -2.78 -0.51
C LEU A 247 8.74 -3.99 0.22
N PRO A 248 9.73 -3.82 1.12
CA PRO A 248 10.26 -4.92 1.93
C PRO A 248 9.21 -5.55 2.87
N TRP A 249 8.26 -4.76 3.37
CA TRP A 249 7.16 -5.31 4.16
C TRP A 249 6.22 -6.17 3.33
N ILE A 250 5.90 -5.75 2.10
CA ILE A 250 5.11 -6.55 1.15
C ILE A 250 5.81 -7.87 0.85
N ALA A 251 7.10 -7.83 0.52
CA ALA A 251 7.90 -9.04 0.29
C ALA A 251 7.94 -9.95 1.53
N THR A 252 8.00 -9.39 2.73
CA THR A 252 7.94 -10.14 3.99
C THR A 252 6.62 -10.91 4.11
N ILE A 253 5.50 -10.25 3.93
CA ILE A 253 4.17 -10.86 4.09
C ILE A 253 3.90 -11.88 2.99
N ASP A 254 4.21 -11.56 1.75
CA ASP A 254 3.96 -12.46 0.63
C ASP A 254 4.87 -13.68 0.64
N SER A 255 6.18 -13.53 0.92
CA SER A 255 7.10 -14.65 1.12
C SER A 255 6.64 -15.58 2.24
N PHE A 256 6.09 -15.01 3.34
CA PHE A 256 5.57 -15.80 4.45
C PHE A 256 4.35 -16.61 4.04
N GLN A 257 3.44 -16.07 3.23
CA GLN A 257 2.30 -16.80 2.70
C GLN A 257 2.73 -17.94 1.77
N HIS A 258 3.66 -17.66 0.84
CA HIS A 258 4.23 -18.70 -0.03
C HIS A 258 4.84 -19.83 0.79
N TRP A 259 5.61 -19.51 1.84
CA TRP A 259 6.20 -20.54 2.72
C TRP A 259 5.13 -21.37 3.46
N ILE A 260 4.12 -20.71 4.07
CA ILE A 260 3.05 -21.39 4.82
C ILE A 260 2.33 -22.42 3.94
N TYR A 261 1.89 -22.02 2.75
CA TYR A 261 1.07 -22.88 1.90
C TYR A 261 1.88 -23.86 1.04
N SER A 262 3.19 -23.69 0.97
CA SER A 262 4.11 -24.72 0.47
C SER A 262 4.46 -25.78 1.54
N ASN A 263 4.23 -25.47 2.81
CA ASN A 263 4.51 -26.36 3.95
C ASN A 263 3.26 -26.51 4.86
N PRO A 264 2.10 -26.97 4.37
CA PRO A 264 0.84 -26.90 5.11
C PRO A 264 0.81 -27.71 6.41
N GLU A 265 1.72 -28.68 6.57
CA GLU A 265 1.86 -29.54 7.77
C GLU A 265 2.90 -29.01 8.77
N HIS A 266 3.40 -27.77 8.58
CA HIS A 266 4.42 -27.20 9.46
C HIS A 266 3.93 -27.03 10.91
N THR A 267 4.84 -27.16 11.84
CA THR A 267 4.63 -26.87 13.26
C THR A 267 4.71 -25.36 13.54
N ARG A 268 4.16 -24.90 14.67
CA ARG A 268 4.28 -23.50 15.09
C ARG A 268 5.73 -23.04 15.28
N GLU A 269 6.62 -23.93 15.72
CA GLU A 269 8.05 -23.61 15.85
C GLU A 269 8.72 -23.45 14.48
N GLU A 270 8.37 -24.26 13.49
CA GLU A 270 8.85 -24.08 12.10
C GLU A 270 8.31 -22.79 11.49
N ARG A 271 7.03 -22.44 11.75
CA ARG A 271 6.42 -21.18 11.34
C ARG A 271 7.16 -19.98 11.91
N LYS A 272 7.47 -20.01 13.18
CA LYS A 272 8.24 -18.98 13.88
C LYS A 272 9.66 -18.87 13.31
N PHE A 273 10.32 -19.98 13.06
CA PHE A 273 11.64 -19.98 12.44
C PHE A 273 11.61 -19.36 11.04
N ALA A 274 10.66 -19.79 10.20
CA ALA A 274 10.49 -19.25 8.85
C ALA A 274 10.17 -17.74 8.86
N TRP A 275 9.26 -17.32 9.75
CA TRP A 275 8.96 -15.89 9.93
C TRP A 275 10.20 -15.08 10.26
N ASN A 276 11.01 -15.54 11.24
CA ASN A 276 12.21 -14.82 11.62
C ASN A 276 13.26 -14.79 10.50
N ALA A 277 13.42 -15.89 9.75
CA ALA A 277 14.33 -15.93 8.61
C ALA A 277 13.93 -14.93 7.50
N ILE A 278 12.63 -14.84 7.21
CA ILE A 278 12.08 -13.87 6.26
C ILE A 278 12.28 -12.44 6.79
N ARG A 279 12.09 -12.22 8.09
CA ARG A 279 12.34 -10.93 8.72
C ARG A 279 13.82 -10.53 8.74
N ASP A 280 14.74 -11.49 8.79
CA ASP A 280 16.18 -11.23 8.65
C ASP A 280 16.55 -10.85 7.20
N ARG A 281 15.84 -11.42 6.23
CA ARG A 281 16.02 -11.13 4.81
C ARG A 281 15.56 -9.72 4.45
N PHE A 282 14.32 -9.37 4.77
CA PHE A 282 13.66 -8.15 4.31
C PHE A 282 13.58 -7.03 5.35
N GLY A 283 13.80 -7.33 6.64
CA GLY A 283 13.60 -6.36 7.71
C GLY A 283 14.72 -5.33 7.83
N SER A 284 14.36 -4.25 8.49
CA SER A 284 15.30 -3.28 9.00
C SER A 284 16.06 -3.88 10.20
N ASN A 285 17.34 -3.64 10.33
CA ASN A 285 18.22 -4.20 11.37
C ASN A 285 17.89 -3.70 12.79
N MET A 286 16.62 -3.74 13.20
CA MET A 286 16.20 -3.35 14.54
C MET A 286 16.58 -4.42 15.56
N ASP A 287 17.09 -3.98 16.69
CA ASP A 287 17.38 -4.86 17.81
C ASP A 287 16.14 -5.04 18.72
N TRP A 288 15.64 -6.26 18.74
CA TRP A 288 14.50 -6.64 19.57
C TRP A 288 14.87 -6.97 21.02
N GLY A 289 16.18 -7.14 21.33
CA GLY A 289 16.67 -7.42 22.70
C GLY A 289 15.88 -8.53 23.37
N ASP A 290 15.30 -8.22 24.54
CA ASP A 290 14.49 -9.16 25.34
C ASP A 290 13.05 -9.34 24.80
N TYR A 291 12.67 -8.62 23.72
CA TYR A 291 11.34 -8.65 23.14
C TYR A 291 11.20 -9.66 21.99
N LYS A 292 11.95 -10.75 22.03
CA LYS A 292 11.94 -11.77 20.95
C LYS A 292 10.55 -12.34 20.69
N ILE A 293 9.75 -12.60 21.72
CA ILE A 293 8.39 -13.10 21.56
C ILE A 293 7.51 -12.17 20.74
N HIS A 294 7.69 -10.86 20.87
CA HIS A 294 6.96 -9.87 20.09
C HIS A 294 7.35 -9.93 18.61
N ARG A 295 8.64 -10.19 18.31
CA ARG A 295 9.12 -10.41 16.94
C ARG A 295 8.55 -11.70 16.35
N ASP A 296 8.67 -12.79 17.10
CA ASP A 296 8.25 -14.14 16.71
C ASP A 296 6.77 -14.22 16.33
N THR A 297 5.94 -13.39 16.95
CA THR A 297 4.48 -13.36 16.78
C THR A 297 3.98 -12.16 16.01
N SER A 298 4.88 -11.28 15.53
CA SER A 298 4.49 -10.03 14.86
C SER A 298 3.70 -10.22 13.57
N TRP A 299 3.77 -11.38 12.91
CA TRP A 299 2.93 -11.75 11.76
C TRP A 299 1.43 -11.72 12.09
N GLN A 300 1.03 -11.99 13.34
CA GLN A 300 -0.36 -11.99 13.79
C GLN A 300 -1.00 -10.61 13.76
N GLN A 301 -0.22 -9.53 13.64
CA GLN A 301 -0.75 -8.18 13.44
C GLN A 301 -1.26 -7.92 12.02
N GLN A 302 -0.88 -8.77 11.06
CA GLN A 302 -1.23 -8.59 9.66
C GLN A 302 -2.56 -9.30 9.36
N GLY A 303 -3.66 -8.54 9.43
CA GLY A 303 -5.02 -9.06 9.22
C GLY A 303 -5.22 -9.73 7.85
N HIS A 304 -4.47 -9.33 6.83
CA HIS A 304 -4.52 -9.92 5.48
C HIS A 304 -4.19 -11.40 5.49
N LEU A 305 -3.28 -11.88 6.35
CA LEU A 305 -2.96 -13.29 6.47
C LEU A 305 -4.17 -14.13 6.90
N PHE A 306 -5.05 -13.54 7.71
CA PHE A 306 -6.26 -14.18 8.22
C PHE A 306 -7.45 -14.04 7.26
N GLY A 307 -7.69 -12.85 6.74
CA GLY A 307 -8.91 -12.52 6.00
C GLY A 307 -8.80 -12.63 4.48
N VAL A 308 -7.68 -12.20 3.90
CA VAL A 308 -7.49 -12.08 2.45
C VAL A 308 -6.09 -12.53 2.03
N PRO A 309 -5.78 -13.84 2.15
CA PRO A 309 -4.47 -14.38 1.83
C PRO A 309 -4.11 -14.12 0.36
N PHE A 310 -2.82 -13.87 0.12
CA PHE A 310 -2.23 -13.52 -1.18
C PHE A 310 -2.63 -12.16 -1.78
N TYR A 311 -3.44 -11.36 -1.08
CA TYR A 311 -3.77 -10.01 -1.53
C TYR A 311 -2.54 -9.06 -1.51
N TYR A 312 -1.63 -9.26 -0.58
CA TYR A 312 -0.65 -8.23 -0.19
C TYR A 312 0.38 -7.90 -1.27
N VAL A 313 0.71 -8.83 -2.19
CA VAL A 313 1.62 -8.60 -3.32
C VAL A 313 1.05 -7.58 -4.31
N GLU A 314 -0.28 -7.44 -4.38
CA GLU A 314 -0.97 -6.51 -5.27
C GLU A 314 -0.59 -5.05 -5.00
N TYR A 315 -0.40 -4.69 -3.72
CA TYR A 315 0.15 -3.39 -3.36
C TYR A 315 1.56 -3.14 -3.92
N GLY A 316 2.40 -4.18 -3.98
CA GLY A 316 3.74 -4.07 -4.53
C GLY A 316 3.72 -3.83 -6.05
N ILE A 317 2.92 -4.60 -6.77
CA ILE A 317 2.71 -4.45 -8.22
C ILE A 317 2.17 -3.05 -8.51
N ALA A 318 1.17 -2.63 -7.76
CA ALA A 318 0.56 -1.32 -7.90
C ALA A 318 1.53 -0.17 -7.60
N GLN A 319 2.38 -0.33 -6.58
CA GLN A 319 3.39 0.69 -6.24
C GLN A 319 4.34 0.93 -7.40
N LEU A 320 4.75 -0.11 -8.12
CA LEU A 320 5.60 0.06 -9.31
C LEU A 320 4.86 0.78 -10.44
N GLY A 321 3.58 0.50 -10.65
CA GLY A 321 2.73 1.23 -11.59
C GLY A 321 2.61 2.71 -11.21
N ALA A 322 2.31 2.99 -9.95
CA ALA A 322 2.18 4.34 -9.42
C ALA A 322 3.48 5.15 -9.52
N LEU A 323 4.63 4.55 -9.25
CA LEU A 323 5.94 5.19 -9.41
C LEU A 323 6.24 5.56 -10.87
N GLN A 324 5.77 4.78 -11.84
CA GLN A 324 5.94 5.09 -13.27
C GLN A 324 5.10 6.29 -13.68
N LEU A 325 3.83 6.36 -13.26
CA LEU A 325 2.96 7.53 -13.50
C LEU A 325 3.53 8.78 -12.81
N TRP A 326 3.98 8.66 -11.57
CA TRP A 326 4.65 9.75 -10.85
C TRP A 326 5.93 10.21 -11.54
N ARG A 327 6.76 9.30 -12.05
CA ARG A 327 7.95 9.63 -12.86
C ARG A 327 7.60 10.40 -14.13
N THR A 328 6.50 10.06 -14.77
CA THR A 328 5.97 10.79 -15.94
C THR A 328 5.49 12.16 -15.52
N GLN A 329 4.75 12.28 -14.43
CA GLN A 329 4.22 13.55 -13.91
C GLN A 329 5.33 14.55 -13.57
N ARG A 330 6.43 14.13 -13.00
CA ARG A 330 7.59 15.00 -12.72
C ARG A 330 8.18 15.65 -13.98
N LYS A 331 7.91 15.12 -15.17
CA LYS A 331 8.40 15.61 -16.46
C LYS A 331 7.29 16.29 -17.26
N ASP A 332 6.10 15.73 -17.26
CA ASP A 332 4.93 16.14 -18.02
C ASP A 332 3.65 15.81 -17.24
N PRO A 333 3.14 16.73 -16.40
CA PRO A 333 1.94 16.52 -15.60
C PRO A 333 0.69 16.20 -16.42
N ASP A 334 0.51 16.87 -17.56
CA ASP A 334 -0.67 16.71 -18.41
C ASP A 334 -0.67 15.30 -19.04
N LYS A 335 0.50 14.84 -19.50
CA LYS A 335 0.66 13.48 -20.00
C LYS A 335 0.34 12.44 -18.92
N ALA A 336 0.87 12.59 -17.71
CA ALA A 336 0.64 11.64 -16.63
C ALA A 336 -0.84 11.51 -16.26
N LEU A 337 -1.58 12.63 -16.23
CA LEU A 337 -3.03 12.63 -16.00
C LEU A 337 -3.81 11.96 -17.14
N SER A 338 -3.38 12.20 -18.38
CA SER A 338 -3.95 11.53 -19.56
C SER A 338 -3.71 10.03 -19.50
N ASP A 339 -2.48 9.60 -19.23
CA ASP A 339 -2.11 8.18 -19.12
C ASP A 339 -2.90 7.49 -17.99
N TYR A 340 -2.97 8.12 -16.81
CA TYR A 340 -3.78 7.66 -15.69
C TYR A 340 -5.25 7.46 -16.11
N SER A 341 -5.90 8.49 -16.67
CA SER A 341 -7.31 8.41 -17.05
C SER A 341 -7.57 7.38 -18.15
N ASN A 342 -6.66 7.24 -19.12
CA ASN A 342 -6.77 6.24 -20.18
C ASN A 342 -6.80 4.81 -19.63
N GLY A 343 -5.92 4.49 -18.68
CA GLY A 343 -5.93 3.18 -18.01
C GLY A 343 -7.20 2.97 -17.20
N MET A 344 -7.57 3.96 -16.36
CA MET A 344 -8.70 3.84 -15.42
C MET A 344 -10.07 3.71 -16.09
N THR A 345 -10.24 4.16 -17.33
CA THR A 345 -11.51 4.03 -18.07
C THR A 345 -11.85 2.63 -18.53
N LEU A 346 -10.91 1.71 -18.54
CA LEU A 346 -11.09 0.39 -19.18
C LEU A 346 -11.78 -0.64 -18.28
N GLY A 347 -11.80 -0.44 -16.96
CA GLY A 347 -12.39 -1.39 -16.02
C GLY A 347 -11.80 -2.80 -16.17
N ASN A 348 -12.66 -3.82 -16.25
CA ASN A 348 -12.28 -5.21 -16.48
C ASN A 348 -12.51 -5.67 -17.94
N THR A 349 -12.36 -4.76 -18.89
CA THR A 349 -12.53 -5.08 -20.32
C THR A 349 -11.23 -5.53 -20.99
N LYS A 350 -10.11 -5.48 -20.27
CA LYS A 350 -8.76 -5.77 -20.73
C LYS A 350 -8.00 -6.61 -19.71
N THR A 351 -6.97 -7.31 -20.16
CA THR A 351 -6.01 -8.01 -19.30
C THR A 351 -5.17 -7.03 -18.49
N LEU A 352 -4.56 -7.47 -17.40
CA LEU A 352 -3.73 -6.60 -16.57
C LEU A 352 -2.58 -5.94 -17.36
N PRO A 353 -1.81 -6.64 -18.20
CA PRO A 353 -0.78 -6.01 -19.06
C PRO A 353 -1.35 -4.97 -20.04
N GLU A 354 -2.55 -5.18 -20.57
CA GLU A 354 -3.20 -4.21 -21.46
C GLU A 354 -3.66 -2.96 -20.69
N LEU A 355 -4.12 -3.11 -19.43
CA LEU A 355 -4.46 -1.98 -18.56
C LEU A 355 -3.21 -1.14 -18.25
N PHE A 356 -2.11 -1.80 -17.89
CA PHE A 356 -0.82 -1.14 -17.67
C PHE A 356 -0.36 -0.41 -18.95
N SER A 357 -0.40 -1.07 -20.09
CA SER A 357 -0.03 -0.45 -21.38
C SER A 357 -0.92 0.74 -21.74
N ALA A 358 -2.21 0.72 -21.42
CA ALA A 358 -3.12 1.84 -21.66
C ALA A 358 -2.80 3.08 -20.81
N ALA A 359 -2.22 2.86 -19.64
CA ALA A 359 -1.68 3.90 -18.77
C ALA A 359 -0.22 4.28 -19.10
N ASP A 360 0.32 3.82 -20.23
CA ASP A 360 1.73 4.00 -20.65
C ASP A 360 2.74 3.60 -19.55
N ILE A 361 2.44 2.51 -18.84
CA ILE A 361 3.29 1.90 -17.81
C ILE A 361 3.49 0.42 -18.10
N GLU A 362 4.55 -0.17 -17.52
CA GLU A 362 4.97 -1.55 -17.70
C GLU A 362 4.64 -2.39 -16.47
N LEU A 363 4.11 -3.60 -16.68
CA LEU A 363 4.01 -4.64 -15.66
C LEU A 363 5.35 -5.40 -15.60
N GLY A 364 6.14 -5.16 -14.56
CA GLY A 364 7.48 -5.75 -14.43
C GLY A 364 7.82 -6.12 -12.99
N PHE A 365 8.54 -7.24 -12.81
CA PHE A 365 8.91 -7.80 -11.50
C PHE A 365 10.41 -7.82 -11.23
N GLY A 366 11.22 -7.64 -12.28
CA GLY A 366 12.66 -7.83 -12.23
C GLY A 366 13.44 -6.66 -11.59
N GLU A 367 14.68 -6.96 -11.21
CA GLU A 367 15.59 -6.04 -10.51
C GLU A 367 15.88 -4.76 -11.32
N GLU A 368 16.08 -4.87 -12.64
CA GLU A 368 16.40 -3.71 -13.50
C GLU A 368 15.23 -2.70 -13.50
N HIS A 369 14.00 -3.22 -13.63
CA HIS A 369 12.79 -2.39 -13.59
C HIS A 369 12.66 -1.66 -12.25
N LEU A 370 12.71 -2.39 -11.14
CA LEU A 370 12.61 -1.84 -9.78
C LEU A 370 13.76 -0.84 -9.51
N SER A 371 15.00 -1.18 -9.86
CA SER A 371 16.17 -0.33 -9.65
C SER A 371 16.04 1.02 -10.36
N SER A 372 15.48 1.02 -11.58
CA SER A 372 15.24 2.27 -12.32
C SER A 372 14.28 3.21 -11.61
N LEU A 373 13.21 2.66 -10.98
CA LEU A 373 12.20 3.43 -10.25
C LEU A 373 12.74 3.92 -8.90
N ILE A 374 13.37 3.06 -8.14
CA ILE A 374 13.94 3.42 -6.82
C ILE A 374 15.06 4.46 -6.94
N LYS A 375 15.81 4.45 -8.04
CA LYS A 375 16.79 5.52 -8.33
C LYS A 375 16.12 6.90 -8.46
N GLU A 376 14.96 6.99 -9.11
CA GLU A 376 14.19 8.24 -9.22
C GLU A 376 13.66 8.69 -7.85
N VAL A 377 13.17 7.75 -7.03
CA VAL A 377 12.73 8.02 -5.65
C VAL A 377 13.91 8.59 -4.84
N ARG A 378 15.08 7.96 -4.91
CA ARG A 378 16.28 8.42 -4.19
C ARG A 378 16.73 9.84 -4.63
N VAL A 379 16.63 10.15 -5.92
CA VAL A 379 16.92 11.52 -6.42
C VAL A 379 15.91 12.51 -5.86
N ALA A 380 14.62 12.19 -5.89
CA ALA A 380 13.59 13.06 -5.35
C ALA A 380 13.72 13.30 -3.84
N MET A 381 14.06 12.26 -3.06
CA MET A 381 14.34 12.40 -1.64
C MET A 381 15.50 13.36 -1.38
N ALA A 382 16.58 13.27 -2.16
CA ALA A 382 17.73 14.17 -2.02
C ALA A 382 17.45 15.63 -2.44
N GLU A 383 16.41 15.90 -3.21
CA GLU A 383 15.95 17.25 -3.55
C GLU A 383 15.12 17.88 -2.41
N LEU A 384 14.60 17.06 -1.48
CA LEU A 384 13.74 17.46 -0.37
C LEU A 384 14.50 17.59 0.98
N ASP A 385 15.68 16.91 1.10
CA ASP A 385 16.61 17.05 2.22
C ASP A 385 17.29 18.43 2.18
#